data_3871aab8536e3173c3bd36a127c71a15
#
_entry.id   3871aab8536e3173c3bd36a127c71a15
#
_cell.length_a   1.000
_cell.length_b   1.000
_cell.length_c   1.000
_cell.angle_alpha   90.00
_cell.angle_beta   90.00
_cell.angle_gamma   90.00
#
_symmetry.space_group_name_H-M   'P 1'
#
loop_
_entity.id
_entity.type
_entity.pdbx_description
1 polymer ?
#
loop_
_entity_poly.entity_id
_entity_poly.type
_entity_poly.pdbx_seq_one_letter_code
_entity_poly.pdbx_strand_id
1 'polypeptide(L)'
;EAGTLAHLESFDFGRRKKSAEKPSYKPNRWPKIKSFREDIRNIWDAYTDIGMLTLDALNEAFILPNEFLKKNCDTQDLSTMRLLNYPKVDSSLINKNNVGISAHTDFECITLISQTSPGLEVKGVNGDWYKASTDDKKIMVIFGKMLEVWTNGVIKATPHRVLNREWQRYSIVMF
;
A
#
# COMPACT_ATOMS: atom_id res chain seq x y z
N GLU A 1 3.54 -18.49 3.04
CA GLU A 1 3.60 -19.71 3.89
C GLU A 1 2.31 -20.50 3.70
N ALA A 2 2.41 -21.76 3.28
CA ALA A 2 1.25 -22.62 3.13
C ALA A 2 0.57 -22.85 4.48
N GLY A 3 -0.77 -22.64 4.54
CA GLY A 3 -1.55 -22.86 5.76
C GLY A 3 -1.82 -21.63 6.62
N THR A 4 -1.40 -20.42 6.18
CA THR A 4 -1.74 -19.19 6.89
C THR A 4 -3.07 -18.65 6.35
N LEU A 5 -4.04 -18.42 7.24
CA LEU A 5 -5.34 -17.83 6.89
C LEU A 5 -5.28 -16.32 7.03
N ALA A 6 -5.51 -15.60 5.94
CA ALA A 6 -5.67 -14.16 5.95
C ALA A 6 -7.09 -13.78 6.40
N HIS A 7 -7.21 -12.92 7.41
CA HIS A 7 -8.49 -12.45 7.96
C HIS A 7 -8.69 -10.98 7.59
N LEU A 8 -9.19 -10.74 6.38
CA LEU A 8 -9.45 -9.39 5.87
C LEU A 8 -10.55 -9.38 4.81
N GLU A 9 -11.13 -8.21 4.63
CA GLU A 9 -11.98 -7.85 3.50
C GLU A 9 -11.30 -6.72 2.74
N SER A 10 -11.40 -6.72 1.40
CA SER A 10 -10.80 -5.68 0.59
C SER A 10 -11.74 -5.16 -0.50
N PHE A 11 -11.57 -3.89 -0.83
CA PHE A 11 -12.17 -3.25 -1.99
C PHE A 11 -11.08 -2.57 -2.79
N ASP A 12 -10.84 -3.07 -4.00
CA ASP A 12 -9.75 -2.62 -4.86
C ASP A 12 -10.27 -1.83 -6.05
N PHE A 13 -9.57 -0.75 -6.40
CA PHE A 13 -9.87 0.05 -7.59
C PHE A 13 -8.59 0.69 -8.14
N GLY A 14 -8.60 0.93 -9.45
CA GLY A 14 -7.50 1.59 -10.15
C GLY A 14 -7.84 3.05 -10.51
N ARG A 15 -6.88 3.76 -11.08
CA ARG A 15 -7.08 5.13 -11.54
C ARG A 15 -8.25 5.25 -12.54
N ARG A 16 -8.79 6.46 -12.66
CA ARG A 16 -9.81 6.76 -13.67
C ARG A 16 -9.18 6.75 -15.06
N LYS A 17 -9.70 5.90 -15.94
CA LYS A 17 -9.26 5.83 -17.35
C LYS A 17 -9.84 6.94 -18.20
N LYS A 18 -9.04 7.43 -19.14
CA LYS A 18 -9.50 8.22 -20.27
C LYS A 18 -10.08 7.25 -21.31
N SER A 19 -11.12 7.66 -22.03
CA SER A 19 -11.93 6.80 -22.94
C SER A 19 -11.19 6.11 -24.10
N ALA A 20 -9.92 6.40 -24.32
CA ALA A 20 -9.10 5.88 -25.42
C ALA A 20 -8.09 4.80 -25.00
N GLU A 21 -8.17 4.31 -23.76
CA GLU A 21 -7.18 3.36 -23.23
C GLU A 21 -7.55 1.90 -23.52
N LYS A 22 -6.52 1.05 -23.57
CA LYS A 22 -6.56 -0.37 -23.98
C LYS A 22 -7.77 -1.15 -23.43
N PRO A 23 -8.41 -2.00 -24.25
CA PRO A 23 -9.62 -2.77 -23.87
C PRO A 23 -9.43 -3.74 -22.68
N SER A 24 -8.18 -4.07 -22.35
CA SER A 24 -7.85 -5.04 -21.29
C SER A 24 -8.18 -4.59 -19.87
N TYR A 25 -8.45 -3.32 -19.68
CA TYR A 25 -8.75 -2.79 -18.35
C TYR A 25 -10.25 -2.68 -18.11
N LYS A 26 -10.75 -3.40 -17.14
CA LYS A 26 -12.16 -3.30 -16.73
C LYS A 26 -12.40 -2.00 -15.96
N PRO A 27 -13.57 -1.35 -16.13
CA PRO A 27 -13.90 -0.19 -15.33
C PRO A 27 -14.07 -0.55 -13.85
N ASN A 28 -13.73 0.39 -12.97
CA ASN A 28 -14.00 0.23 -11.54
C ASN A 28 -15.49 0.00 -11.28
N ARG A 29 -15.79 -0.91 -10.35
CA ARG A 29 -17.15 -1.15 -9.86
C ARG A 29 -17.35 -0.35 -8.58
N TRP A 30 -18.34 0.54 -8.57
CA TRP A 30 -18.59 1.41 -7.42
C TRP A 30 -19.84 0.97 -6.66
N PRO A 31 -19.81 0.95 -5.32
CA PRO A 31 -21.02 0.72 -4.53
C PRO A 31 -21.99 1.89 -4.72
N LYS A 32 -23.30 1.59 -4.54
CA LYS A 32 -24.36 2.60 -4.61
C LYS A 32 -24.47 3.37 -3.28
N ILE A 33 -23.38 3.99 -2.86
CA ILE A 33 -23.29 4.80 -1.64
C ILE A 33 -23.11 6.25 -2.07
N LYS A 34 -23.94 7.15 -1.52
CA LYS A 34 -23.86 8.60 -1.81
C LYS A 34 -22.45 9.11 -1.49
N SER A 35 -21.90 9.94 -2.35
CA SER A 35 -20.58 10.56 -2.27
C SER A 35 -19.37 9.59 -2.30
N PHE A 36 -19.53 8.28 -2.06
CA PHE A 36 -18.41 7.34 -1.94
C PHE A 36 -17.38 7.47 -3.07
N ARG A 37 -17.84 7.52 -4.32
CA ARG A 37 -16.96 7.63 -5.48
C ARG A 37 -16.19 8.95 -5.53
N GLU A 38 -16.79 10.03 -5.07
CA GLU A 38 -16.18 11.37 -5.03
C GLU A 38 -15.15 11.43 -3.91
N ASP A 39 -15.52 10.97 -2.71
CA ASP A 39 -14.63 10.93 -1.55
C ASP A 39 -13.38 10.09 -1.84
N ILE A 40 -13.56 8.92 -2.47
CA ILE A 40 -12.45 8.05 -2.86
C ILE A 40 -11.55 8.70 -3.91
N ARG A 41 -12.09 9.49 -4.83
CA ARG A 41 -11.27 10.23 -5.79
C ARG A 41 -10.41 11.28 -5.13
N ASN A 42 -10.97 12.02 -4.20
CA ASN A 42 -10.22 13.03 -3.45
C ASN A 42 -9.06 12.39 -2.66
N ILE A 43 -9.31 11.22 -2.07
CA ILE A 43 -8.26 10.44 -1.41
C ILE A 43 -7.20 9.95 -2.41
N TRP A 44 -7.62 9.44 -3.58
CA TRP A 44 -6.70 9.04 -4.64
C TRP A 44 -5.77 10.17 -5.07
N ASP A 45 -6.33 11.34 -5.34
CA ASP A 45 -5.57 12.51 -5.79
C ASP A 45 -4.58 12.95 -4.71
N ALA A 46 -4.98 13.00 -3.45
CA ALA A 46 -4.10 13.34 -2.32
C ALA A 46 -2.94 12.32 -2.16
N TYR A 47 -3.22 11.03 -2.28
CA TYR A 47 -2.19 9.99 -2.23
C TYR A 47 -1.24 10.06 -3.43
N THR A 48 -1.77 10.38 -4.61
CA THR A 48 -0.94 10.61 -5.80
C THR A 48 0.03 11.75 -5.59
N ASP A 49 -0.43 12.89 -5.07
CA ASP A 49 0.42 14.04 -4.80
C ASP A 49 1.55 13.69 -3.80
N ILE A 50 1.23 12.99 -2.72
CA ILE A 50 2.22 12.52 -1.74
C ILE A 50 3.19 11.53 -2.38
N GLY A 51 2.69 10.61 -3.20
CA GLY A 51 3.52 9.65 -3.93
C GLY A 51 4.52 10.33 -4.84
N MET A 52 4.06 11.29 -5.65
CA MET A 52 4.92 12.05 -6.56
C MET A 52 5.97 12.89 -5.84
N LEU A 53 5.61 13.54 -4.73
CA LEU A 53 6.58 14.24 -3.87
C LEU A 53 7.62 13.28 -3.27
N THR A 54 7.20 12.09 -2.87
CA THR A 54 8.11 11.06 -2.36
C THR A 54 9.09 10.59 -3.43
N LEU A 55 8.61 10.36 -4.66
CA LEU A 55 9.45 9.98 -5.79
C LEU A 55 10.47 11.07 -6.16
N ASP A 56 10.07 12.34 -6.12
CA ASP A 56 10.97 13.48 -6.34
C ASP A 56 12.08 13.50 -5.27
N ALA A 57 11.72 13.38 -4.00
CA ALA A 57 12.68 13.34 -2.89
C ALA A 57 13.65 12.15 -2.98
N LEU A 58 13.16 10.96 -3.35
CA LEU A 58 14.01 9.80 -3.58
C LEU A 58 14.94 9.99 -4.78
N ASN A 59 14.43 10.60 -5.86
CA ASN A 59 15.22 10.87 -7.05
C ASN A 59 16.41 11.80 -6.74
N GLU A 60 16.19 12.82 -5.92
CA GLU A 60 17.22 13.74 -5.46
C GLU A 60 18.20 13.04 -4.48
N ALA A 61 17.69 12.35 -3.47
CA ALA A 61 18.49 11.70 -2.43
C ALA A 61 19.44 10.64 -2.98
N PHE A 62 19.06 9.93 -4.04
CA PHE A 62 19.88 8.89 -4.67
C PHE A 62 20.61 9.36 -5.95
N ILE A 63 20.57 10.66 -6.25
CA ILE A 63 21.25 11.27 -7.41
C ILE A 63 20.91 10.52 -8.70
N LEU A 64 19.65 10.15 -8.87
CA LEU A 64 19.18 9.47 -10.07
C LEU A 64 19.06 10.47 -11.24
N PRO A 65 19.04 9.99 -12.51
CA PRO A 65 18.79 10.87 -13.63
C PRO A 65 17.55 11.74 -13.43
N ASN A 66 17.55 12.96 -13.97
CA ASN A 66 16.51 13.95 -13.71
C ASN A 66 15.09 13.38 -13.91
N GLU A 67 14.26 13.47 -12.86
CA GLU A 67 12.88 12.97 -12.81
C GLU A 67 12.71 11.49 -13.19
N PHE A 68 13.76 10.66 -13.07
CA PHE A 68 13.73 9.26 -13.51
C PHE A 68 12.55 8.49 -12.87
N LEU A 69 12.41 8.54 -11.54
CA LEU A 69 11.35 7.82 -10.84
C LEU A 69 9.96 8.35 -11.24
N LYS A 70 9.80 9.65 -11.27
CA LYS A 70 8.52 10.29 -11.59
C LYS A 70 8.06 9.99 -13.01
N LYS A 71 8.94 10.13 -14.00
CA LYS A 71 8.63 9.82 -15.41
C LYS A 71 8.23 8.37 -15.64
N ASN A 72 8.74 7.45 -14.84
CA ASN A 72 8.38 6.03 -14.94
C ASN A 72 7.11 5.67 -14.16
N CYS A 73 6.60 6.58 -13.32
CA CYS A 73 5.39 6.39 -12.50
C CYS A 73 4.24 7.35 -12.86
N ASP A 74 4.43 8.31 -13.78
CA ASP A 74 3.48 9.39 -14.07
C ASP A 74 2.15 8.91 -14.66
N THR A 75 2.17 7.84 -15.43
CA THR A 75 0.97 7.28 -16.05
C THR A 75 0.05 6.61 -15.04
N GLN A 76 0.58 6.11 -13.93
CA GLN A 76 -0.15 5.34 -12.91
C GLN A 76 -0.97 4.17 -13.49
N ASP A 77 -0.53 3.60 -14.60
CA ASP A 77 -1.29 2.60 -15.35
C ASP A 77 -1.54 1.32 -14.55
N LEU A 78 -0.61 0.98 -13.65
CA LEU A 78 -0.66 -0.19 -12.79
C LEU A 78 -1.03 0.15 -11.35
N SER A 79 -1.12 1.46 -11.00
CA SER A 79 -1.47 1.87 -9.64
C SER A 79 -2.86 1.42 -9.27
N THR A 80 -2.97 0.88 -8.08
CA THR A 80 -4.23 0.47 -7.46
C THR A 80 -4.33 1.05 -6.05
N MET A 81 -5.56 1.34 -5.64
CA MET A 81 -5.83 1.66 -4.25
C MET A 81 -6.71 0.57 -3.66
N ARG A 82 -6.40 0.19 -2.44
CA ARG A 82 -7.08 -0.87 -1.70
C ARG A 82 -7.59 -0.33 -0.38
N LEU A 83 -8.88 -0.45 -0.15
CA LEU A 83 -9.50 -0.23 1.16
C LEU A 83 -9.54 -1.58 1.87
N LEU A 84 -9.01 -1.64 3.07
CA LEU A 84 -8.89 -2.88 3.84
C LEU A 84 -9.68 -2.76 5.15
N ASN A 85 -10.45 -3.79 5.43
CA ASN A 85 -11.07 -4.04 6.73
C ASN A 85 -10.44 -5.31 7.33
N TYR A 86 -9.83 -5.18 8.48
CA TYR A 86 -9.37 -6.28 9.31
C TYR A 86 -10.33 -6.39 10.48
N PRO A 87 -11.27 -7.35 10.46
CA PRO A 87 -12.22 -7.53 11.55
C PRO A 87 -11.51 -7.82 12.87
N LYS A 88 -12.17 -7.47 13.96
CA LYS A 88 -11.77 -7.90 15.30
C LYS A 88 -11.72 -9.43 15.33
N VAL A 89 -10.67 -9.99 15.89
CA VAL A 89 -10.51 -11.43 16.09
C VAL A 89 -10.54 -11.73 17.58
N ASP A 90 -11.23 -12.81 17.95
CA ASP A 90 -11.24 -13.29 19.34
C ASP A 90 -9.81 -13.63 19.78
N SER A 91 -9.46 -13.26 21.02
CA SER A 91 -8.11 -13.48 21.56
C SER A 91 -7.68 -14.96 21.52
N SER A 92 -8.62 -15.87 21.69
CA SER A 92 -8.37 -17.30 21.61
C SER A 92 -7.95 -17.79 20.22
N LEU A 93 -8.29 -17.01 19.16
CA LEU A 93 -7.96 -17.30 17.77
C LEU A 93 -6.70 -16.55 17.30
N ILE A 94 -6.15 -15.66 18.11
CA ILE A 94 -4.91 -14.95 17.77
C ILE A 94 -3.72 -15.88 17.99
N ASN A 95 -3.21 -16.43 16.90
CA ASN A 95 -2.06 -17.34 16.92
C ASN A 95 -1.17 -17.10 15.69
N LYS A 96 -0.04 -17.81 15.61
CA LYS A 96 0.95 -17.66 14.53
C LYS A 96 0.43 -18.01 13.14
N ASN A 97 -0.64 -18.79 13.05
CA ASN A 97 -1.21 -19.26 11.78
C ASN A 97 -2.36 -18.37 11.28
N ASN A 98 -2.87 -17.47 12.13
CA ASN A 98 -3.93 -16.52 11.80
C ASN A 98 -3.34 -15.11 11.76
N VAL A 99 -3.21 -14.56 10.58
CA VAL A 99 -2.67 -13.21 10.35
C VAL A 99 -3.64 -12.39 9.50
N GLY A 100 -3.54 -11.07 9.58
CA GLY A 100 -4.23 -10.20 8.65
C GLY A 100 -3.65 -10.36 7.25
N ILE A 101 -2.33 -10.20 7.11
CA ILE A 101 -1.56 -10.48 5.88
C ILE A 101 -0.21 -11.07 6.29
N SER A 102 0.18 -12.17 5.65
CA SER A 102 1.49 -12.81 5.83
C SER A 102 2.63 -11.87 5.42
N ALA A 103 3.84 -12.16 5.93
CA ALA A 103 5.03 -11.40 5.59
C ALA A 103 5.32 -11.48 4.09
N HIS A 104 5.47 -10.32 3.45
CA HIS A 104 5.75 -10.16 2.02
C HIS A 104 6.46 -8.85 1.74
N THR A 105 6.84 -8.64 0.50
CA THR A 105 7.26 -7.34 -0.05
C THR A 105 6.35 -7.00 -1.22
N ASP A 106 6.09 -5.72 -1.43
CA ASP A 106 5.31 -5.24 -2.57
C ASP A 106 6.14 -5.26 -3.86
N PHE A 107 5.47 -5.36 -5.00
CA PHE A 107 6.12 -5.36 -6.32
C PHE A 107 6.37 -3.96 -6.85
N GLU A 108 5.58 -3.00 -6.45
CA GLU A 108 5.55 -1.64 -6.95
C GLU A 108 6.82 -0.87 -6.58
N CYS A 109 6.90 0.40 -7.00
CA CYS A 109 8.00 1.30 -6.66
C CYS A 109 7.93 1.68 -5.18
N ILE A 110 6.81 2.25 -4.78
CA ILE A 110 6.49 2.61 -3.38
C ILE A 110 5.05 2.23 -3.07
N THR A 111 4.79 1.93 -1.81
CA THR A 111 3.44 1.74 -1.26
C THR A 111 3.18 2.79 -0.19
N LEU A 112 2.04 3.46 -0.30
CA LEU A 112 1.58 4.45 0.67
C LEU A 112 0.46 3.85 1.53
N ILE A 113 0.61 3.90 2.86
CA ILE A 113 -0.32 3.26 3.79
C ILE A 113 -0.74 4.23 4.88
N SER A 114 -2.06 4.41 5.07
CA SER A 114 -2.64 4.93 6.30
C SER A 114 -3.43 3.83 7.03
N GLN A 115 -3.55 3.96 8.35
CA GLN A 115 -4.23 2.96 9.17
C GLN A 115 -4.84 3.58 10.42
N THR A 116 -5.97 3.02 10.87
CA THR A 116 -6.71 3.52 12.04
C THR A 116 -6.24 2.93 13.36
N SER A 117 -5.60 1.77 13.33
CA SER A 117 -5.23 1.01 14.53
C SER A 117 -3.96 0.19 14.31
N PRO A 118 -3.24 -0.22 15.38
CA PRO A 118 -2.03 -1.03 15.26
C PRO A 118 -2.28 -2.39 14.61
N GLY A 119 -1.25 -2.94 13.95
CA GLY A 119 -1.30 -4.28 13.33
C GLY A 119 -0.24 -4.43 12.26
N LEU A 120 0.09 -3.37 11.52
CA LEU A 120 1.17 -3.38 10.55
C LEU A 120 2.54 -3.41 11.25
N GLU A 121 3.39 -4.30 10.80
CA GLU A 121 4.79 -4.39 11.20
C GLU A 121 5.68 -4.41 9.95
N VAL A 122 6.81 -3.73 10.04
CA VAL A 122 7.85 -3.69 9.02
C VAL A 122 9.12 -4.34 9.54
N LYS A 123 9.86 -5.04 8.68
CA LYS A 123 11.10 -5.70 9.05
C LYS A 123 12.29 -4.75 8.81
N GLY A 124 13.03 -4.47 9.86
CA GLY A 124 14.24 -3.68 9.77
C GLY A 124 15.42 -4.45 9.18
N VAL A 125 16.49 -3.72 8.87
CA VAL A 125 17.74 -4.28 8.30
C VAL A 125 18.44 -5.27 9.25
N ASN A 126 18.23 -5.11 10.56
CA ASN A 126 18.71 -6.03 11.60
C ASN A 126 17.89 -7.34 11.71
N GLY A 127 16.82 -7.47 10.91
CA GLY A 127 15.93 -8.62 10.91
C GLY A 127 14.77 -8.54 11.90
N ASP A 128 14.72 -7.53 12.75
CA ASP A 128 13.65 -7.33 13.74
C ASP A 128 12.38 -6.74 13.12
N TRP A 129 11.24 -7.04 13.75
CA TRP A 129 9.96 -6.48 13.36
C TRP A 129 9.60 -5.25 14.20
N TYR A 130 9.31 -4.16 13.52
CA TYR A 130 8.93 -2.88 14.12
C TYR A 130 7.48 -2.55 13.83
N LYS A 131 6.76 -2.09 14.86
CA LYS A 131 5.36 -1.64 14.71
C LYS A 131 5.32 -0.33 13.92
N ALA A 132 4.46 -0.28 12.92
CA ALA A 132 4.21 0.95 12.18
C ALA A 132 3.39 1.95 13.02
N SER A 133 3.66 3.24 12.81
CA SER A 133 2.90 4.32 13.45
C SER A 133 1.42 4.28 13.08
N THR A 134 0.56 4.61 14.04
CA THR A 134 -0.90 4.76 13.86
C THR A 134 -1.35 6.21 13.97
N ASP A 135 -0.42 7.16 13.88
CA ASP A 135 -0.74 8.58 13.85
C ASP A 135 -1.54 8.89 12.58
N ASP A 136 -2.75 9.41 12.73
CA ASP A 136 -3.68 9.74 11.65
C ASP A 136 -3.19 10.87 10.72
N LYS A 137 -2.16 11.61 11.17
CA LYS A 137 -1.48 12.66 10.40
C LYS A 137 -0.29 12.15 9.60
N LYS A 138 -0.04 10.83 9.61
CA LYS A 138 1.11 10.23 8.94
C LYS A 138 0.68 9.18 7.92
N ILE A 139 1.38 9.18 6.79
CA ILE A 139 1.33 8.11 5.81
C ILE A 139 2.66 7.36 5.89
N MET A 140 2.60 6.05 6.03
CA MET A 140 3.75 5.16 5.94
C MET A 140 4.13 4.99 4.47
N VAL A 141 5.39 5.16 4.16
CA VAL A 141 5.96 4.82 2.85
C VAL A 141 6.74 3.52 2.99
N ILE A 142 6.43 2.54 2.15
CA ILE A 142 7.12 1.25 2.07
C ILE A 142 7.75 1.14 0.69
N PHE A 143 8.99 0.69 0.61
CA PHE A 143 9.71 0.49 -0.64
C PHE A 143 9.42 -0.89 -1.21
N GLY A 144 9.10 -0.93 -2.51
CA GLY A 144 8.77 -2.15 -3.22
C GLY A 144 9.93 -2.69 -4.07
N LYS A 145 9.68 -3.84 -4.69
CA LYS A 145 10.68 -4.57 -5.50
C LYS A 145 11.13 -3.81 -6.74
N MET A 146 10.26 -3.04 -7.36
CA MET A 146 10.62 -2.26 -8.54
C MET A 146 11.68 -1.21 -8.19
N LEU A 147 11.53 -0.52 -7.05
CA LEU A 147 12.55 0.44 -6.58
C LEU A 147 13.87 -0.25 -6.24
N GLU A 148 13.82 -1.45 -5.64
CA GLU A 148 15.03 -2.25 -5.38
C GLU A 148 15.76 -2.59 -6.68
N VAL A 149 15.05 -3.00 -7.72
CA VAL A 149 15.63 -3.31 -9.03
C VAL A 149 16.20 -2.05 -9.69
N TRP A 150 15.46 -0.97 -9.74
CA TRP A 150 15.89 0.28 -10.37
C TRP A 150 17.11 0.91 -9.71
N THR A 151 17.27 0.70 -8.41
CA THR A 151 18.43 1.19 -7.66
C THR A 151 19.56 0.16 -7.55
N ASN A 152 19.48 -0.93 -8.32
CA ASN A 152 20.45 -2.05 -8.28
C ASN A 152 20.69 -2.55 -6.84
N GLY A 153 19.63 -2.62 -6.05
CA GLY A 153 19.65 -3.14 -4.68
C GLY A 153 20.18 -2.17 -3.63
N VAL A 154 20.42 -0.91 -3.95
CA VAL A 154 20.82 0.13 -2.97
C VAL A 154 19.67 0.37 -2.00
N ILE A 155 18.44 0.53 -2.51
CA ILE A 155 17.22 0.56 -1.71
C ILE A 155 16.65 -0.86 -1.69
N LYS A 156 16.41 -1.42 -0.50
CA LYS A 156 15.83 -2.76 -0.36
C LYS A 156 14.32 -2.66 -0.24
N ALA A 157 13.61 -3.55 -0.93
CA ALA A 157 12.19 -3.75 -0.69
C ALA A 157 11.94 -4.09 0.78
N THR A 158 10.95 -3.46 1.40
CA THR A 158 10.68 -3.56 2.82
C THR A 158 9.72 -4.72 3.12
N PRO A 159 10.16 -5.82 3.74
CA PRO A 159 9.25 -6.87 4.17
C PRO A 159 8.32 -6.34 5.24
N HIS A 160 7.03 -6.63 5.09
CA HIS A 160 6.01 -6.20 6.05
C HIS A 160 4.91 -7.24 6.20
N ARG A 161 4.15 -7.14 7.29
CA ARG A 161 3.04 -8.05 7.62
C ARG A 161 1.98 -7.33 8.42
N VAL A 162 0.77 -7.88 8.46
CA VAL A 162 -0.30 -7.41 9.35
C VAL A 162 -0.69 -8.54 10.27
N LEU A 163 -0.62 -8.29 11.58
CA LEU A 163 -1.03 -9.24 12.61
C LEU A 163 -2.50 -9.04 12.96
N ASN A 164 -3.22 -10.13 13.21
CA ASN A 164 -4.56 -10.09 13.78
C ASN A 164 -4.54 -9.48 15.18
N ARG A 165 -5.61 -8.77 15.52
CA ARG A 165 -5.76 -8.07 16.81
C ARG A 165 -7.17 -8.22 17.36
N GLU A 166 -7.32 -7.96 18.63
CA GLU A 166 -8.60 -7.92 19.35
C GLU A 166 -9.45 -6.68 19.03
N TRP A 167 -9.00 -5.86 18.11
CA TRP A 167 -9.70 -4.65 17.65
C TRP A 167 -9.80 -4.61 16.14
N GLN A 168 -10.80 -3.91 15.67
CA GLN A 168 -10.99 -3.66 14.25
C GLN A 168 -9.94 -2.65 13.75
N ARG A 169 -9.44 -2.90 12.55
CA ARG A 169 -8.47 -2.02 11.88
C ARG A 169 -8.92 -1.77 10.44
N TYR A 170 -8.92 -0.51 10.05
CA TYR A 170 -9.04 -0.11 8.66
C TYR A 170 -7.70 0.39 8.13
N SER A 171 -7.50 0.21 6.83
CA SER A 171 -6.31 0.72 6.16
C SER A 171 -6.64 1.12 4.73
N ILE A 172 -6.01 2.21 4.27
CA ILE A 172 -6.00 2.63 2.88
C ILE A 172 -4.58 2.44 2.38
N VAL A 173 -4.46 1.70 1.29
CA VAL A 173 -3.16 1.37 0.68
C VAL A 173 -3.20 1.81 -0.78
N MET A 174 -2.20 2.55 -1.23
CA MET A 174 -1.98 2.87 -2.64
C MET A 174 -0.65 2.26 -3.10
N PHE A 175 -0.74 1.50 -4.17
CA PHE A 175 0.38 0.83 -4.84
C PHE A 175 0.80 1.57 -6.11
#